data_3d2d4fa3731b96206db472f21f34a1b8
#
_entry.id   3d2d4fa3731b96206db472f21f34a1b8
#
_cell.length_a   1.000
_cell.length_b   1.000
_cell.length_c   1.000
_cell.angle_alpha   90.00
_cell.angle_beta   90.00
_cell.angle_gamma   90.00
#
_symmetry.space_group_name_H-M   'P 1'
#
loop_
_entity.id
_entity.type
_entity.pdbx_description
1 polymer ?
#
loop_
_entity_poly.entity_id
_entity_poly.type
_entity_poly.pdbx_seq_one_letter_code
_entity_poly.pdbx_strand_id
1 'polypeptide(L)'
;MAVSAVILSDKDFETTVKVTTTSTNTNALIVDASELEGAASNPRLAIVACQWTTGNQTNILFDATSNDVALSLNGSGAYNTGAVGMPSIPNPGSSGATGDILLTNGSASVGTIWLKLRKVSGFNNLK
;
A
#
# COMPACT_ATOMS: atom_id res chain seq x y z
N MET A 1 10.10 -6.86 -15.62
CA MET A 1 9.31 -6.58 -14.44
C MET A 1 9.85 -5.37 -13.69
N ALA A 2 9.01 -4.46 -13.42
CA ALA A 2 9.46 -3.16 -12.99
C ALA A 2 9.14 -2.83 -11.52
N VAL A 3 8.38 -3.65 -10.87
CA VAL A 3 8.02 -3.46 -9.47
C VAL A 3 8.48 -4.65 -8.64
N SER A 4 9.11 -4.35 -7.51
CA SER A 4 9.48 -5.36 -6.54
C SER A 4 8.97 -4.91 -5.18
N ALA A 5 8.14 -5.74 -4.55
CA ALA A 5 7.60 -5.47 -3.22
C ALA A 5 8.11 -6.53 -2.26
N VAL A 6 8.72 -6.08 -1.17
CA VAL A 6 9.30 -6.96 -0.15
C VAL A 6 8.65 -6.65 1.18
N ILE A 7 8.12 -7.69 1.82
CA ILE A 7 7.56 -7.55 3.17
C ILE A 7 8.72 -7.51 4.15
N LEU A 8 8.89 -6.38 4.83
CA LEU A 8 9.95 -6.21 5.82
C LEU A 8 9.54 -6.74 7.18
N SER A 9 8.26 -6.67 7.49
CA SER A 9 7.72 -7.14 8.78
C SER A 9 6.24 -7.43 8.60
N ASP A 10 5.79 -8.57 9.10
CA ASP A 10 4.38 -8.95 9.03
C ASP A 10 3.99 -9.52 10.40
N LYS A 11 3.25 -8.72 11.16
CA LYS A 11 2.86 -9.05 12.53
C LYS A 11 1.35 -9.09 12.66
N ASP A 12 0.86 -9.38 13.86
CA ASP A 12 -0.57 -9.58 14.09
C ASP A 12 -1.41 -8.37 13.66
N PHE A 13 -0.90 -7.16 13.89
CA PHE A 13 -1.69 -5.96 13.64
C PHE A 13 -1.13 -5.07 12.53
N GLU A 14 0.15 -5.23 12.18
CA GLU A 14 0.83 -4.32 11.25
C GLU A 14 1.73 -5.07 10.30
N THR A 15 1.86 -4.52 9.09
CA THR A 15 2.77 -5.02 8.06
C THR A 15 3.52 -3.84 7.47
N THR A 16 4.82 -4.00 7.28
CA THR A 16 5.64 -2.99 6.63
C THR A 16 6.20 -3.57 5.33
N VAL A 17 6.03 -2.81 4.24
CA VAL A 17 6.41 -3.24 2.90
C VAL A 17 7.32 -2.20 2.28
N LYS A 18 8.39 -2.67 1.62
CA LYS A 18 9.25 -1.82 0.80
C LYS A 18 8.99 -2.13 -0.66
N VAL A 19 8.67 -1.10 -1.44
CA VAL A 19 8.38 -1.22 -2.86
C VAL A 19 9.44 -0.48 -3.66
N THR A 20 10.01 -1.13 -4.66
CA THR A 20 10.97 -0.52 -5.57
C THR A 20 10.42 -0.58 -6.98
N THR A 21 10.49 0.53 -7.71
CA THR A 21 10.03 0.60 -9.10
C THR A 21 11.17 1.03 -10.00
N THR A 22 11.17 0.54 -11.24
CA THR A 22 12.21 0.88 -12.21
C THR A 22 11.67 1.19 -13.60
N SER A 23 10.35 1.11 -13.81
CA SER A 23 9.75 1.46 -15.09
C SER A 23 8.28 1.76 -14.90
N THR A 24 7.55 1.94 -16.01
CA THR A 24 6.13 2.24 -15.98
C THR A 24 5.32 1.02 -15.55
N ASN A 25 4.38 1.23 -14.66
CA ASN A 25 3.49 0.18 -14.17
C ASN A 25 2.05 0.66 -14.15
N THR A 26 1.13 -0.24 -14.43
CA THR A 26 -0.31 0.05 -14.34
C THR A 26 -0.95 -1.00 -13.46
N ASN A 27 -1.53 -0.57 -12.35
CA ASN A 27 -2.23 -1.43 -11.40
C ASN A 27 -1.40 -2.65 -10.99
N ALA A 28 -0.10 -2.44 -10.78
CA ALA A 28 0.78 -3.52 -10.33
C ALA A 28 0.47 -3.88 -8.89
N LEU A 29 0.31 -5.17 -8.61
CA LEU A 29 0.04 -5.64 -7.26
C LEU A 29 1.27 -5.48 -6.40
N ILE A 30 1.16 -4.72 -5.31
CA ILE A 30 2.28 -4.55 -4.38
C ILE A 30 1.99 -5.17 -3.01
N VAL A 31 0.72 -5.30 -2.62
CA VAL A 31 0.35 -6.01 -1.39
C VAL A 31 -0.86 -6.89 -1.69
N ASP A 32 -0.69 -8.20 -1.51
CA ASP A 32 -1.80 -9.14 -1.58
C ASP A 32 -2.24 -9.41 -0.14
N ALA A 33 -3.37 -8.80 0.23
CA ALA A 33 -3.84 -8.88 1.61
C ALA A 33 -4.11 -10.31 2.05
N SER A 34 -4.50 -11.17 1.11
CA SER A 34 -4.82 -12.56 1.43
C SER A 34 -3.59 -13.39 1.76
N GLU A 35 -2.40 -12.89 1.45
CA GLU A 35 -1.15 -13.59 1.74
C GLU A 35 -0.48 -13.13 3.02
N LEU A 36 -1.04 -12.14 3.70
CA LEU A 36 -0.49 -11.65 4.95
C LEU A 36 -0.85 -12.60 6.10
N GLU A 37 -0.03 -12.57 7.13
CA GLU A 37 -0.21 -13.44 8.28
C GLU A 37 -1.58 -13.23 8.91
N GLY A 38 -2.30 -14.33 9.13
CA GLY A 38 -3.60 -14.30 9.76
C GLY A 38 -4.76 -13.96 8.85
N ALA A 39 -4.52 -13.80 7.54
CA ALA A 39 -5.59 -13.43 6.61
C ALA A 39 -6.71 -14.47 6.61
N ALA A 40 -7.94 -14.00 6.68
CA ALA A 40 -9.14 -14.81 6.69
C ALA A 40 -10.09 -14.29 5.61
N SER A 41 -11.36 -14.07 5.94
CA SER A 41 -12.35 -13.61 4.96
C SER A 41 -12.29 -12.09 4.80
N ASN A 42 -12.17 -11.62 3.56
CA ASN A 42 -12.23 -10.19 3.24
C ASN A 42 -11.22 -9.37 4.03
N PRO A 43 -9.90 -9.70 3.95
CA PRO A 43 -8.91 -8.91 4.70
C PRO A 43 -8.88 -7.48 4.19
N ARG A 44 -8.75 -6.54 5.12
CA ARG A 44 -8.70 -5.11 4.80
C ARG A 44 -7.56 -4.46 5.56
N LEU A 45 -6.93 -3.49 4.90
CA LEU A 45 -5.76 -2.79 5.41
C LEU A 45 -6.02 -1.29 5.41
N ALA A 46 -5.35 -0.57 6.31
CA ALA A 46 -5.28 0.88 6.27
C ALA A 46 -3.82 1.27 6.16
N ILE A 47 -3.55 2.36 5.44
CA ILE A 47 -2.19 2.89 5.33
C ILE A 47 -1.95 3.79 6.53
N VAL A 48 -1.03 3.39 7.40
CA VAL A 48 -0.72 4.15 8.62
C VAL A 48 0.33 5.20 8.35
N ALA A 49 1.36 4.84 7.58
CA ALA A 49 2.46 5.74 7.29
C ALA A 49 3.07 5.37 5.96
N CYS A 50 3.71 6.36 5.34
CA CYS A 50 4.34 6.16 4.04
C CYS A 50 5.52 7.10 3.94
N GLN A 51 6.61 6.61 3.37
CA GLN A 51 7.76 7.45 3.02
C GLN A 51 8.16 7.08 1.61
N TRP A 52 8.51 8.09 0.80
CA TRP A 52 8.77 7.83 -0.60
C TRP A 52 9.84 8.73 -1.18
N THR A 53 10.50 8.20 -2.21
CA THR A 53 11.34 8.94 -3.14
C THR A 53 11.00 8.41 -4.53
N THR A 54 10.36 9.24 -5.35
CA THR A 54 9.94 8.80 -6.69
C THR A 54 10.37 9.83 -7.73
N GLY A 55 10.68 9.33 -8.94
CA GLY A 55 11.10 10.19 -10.04
C GLY A 55 9.94 10.80 -10.82
N ASN A 56 8.75 10.21 -10.70
CA ASN A 56 7.55 10.67 -11.40
C ASN A 56 6.34 10.39 -10.54
N GLN A 57 5.18 10.88 -10.99
CA GLN A 57 3.95 10.64 -10.27
C GLN A 57 3.70 9.15 -10.09
N THR A 58 3.44 8.76 -8.88
CA THR A 58 3.16 7.38 -8.50
C THR A 58 1.92 7.37 -7.63
N ASN A 59 0.93 6.57 -8.01
CA ASN A 59 -0.30 6.45 -7.25
C ASN A 59 -0.34 5.11 -6.53
N ILE A 60 -0.69 5.16 -5.27
CA ILE A 60 -0.98 3.96 -4.47
C ILE A 60 -2.48 3.84 -4.40
N LEU A 61 -3.00 2.66 -4.74
CA LEU A 61 -4.45 2.46 -4.92
C LEU A 61 -4.92 1.28 -4.11
N PHE A 62 -6.15 1.37 -3.62
CA PHE A 62 -6.86 0.19 -3.11
C PHE A 62 -7.59 -0.47 -4.27
N ASP A 63 -7.39 -1.78 -4.41
CA ASP A 63 -7.98 -2.54 -5.51
C ASP A 63 -9.50 -2.66 -5.35
N ALA A 64 -10.21 -2.33 -6.41
CA ALA A 64 -11.66 -2.43 -6.46
C ALA A 64 -12.08 -2.48 -7.92
N THR A 65 -13.36 -2.59 -8.19
CA THR A 65 -13.87 -2.52 -9.57
C THR A 65 -13.44 -1.21 -10.23
N SER A 66 -13.57 -0.11 -9.49
CA SER A 66 -12.94 1.16 -9.83
C SER A 66 -11.96 1.46 -8.71
N ASN A 67 -10.66 1.35 -8.99
CA ASN A 67 -9.65 1.46 -7.95
C ASN A 67 -9.69 2.82 -7.26
N ASP A 68 -9.50 2.81 -5.94
CA ASP A 68 -9.50 4.03 -5.13
C ASP A 68 -8.08 4.50 -4.92
N VAL A 69 -7.79 5.75 -5.30
CA VAL A 69 -6.47 6.33 -5.09
C VAL A 69 -6.33 6.68 -3.61
N ALA A 70 -5.35 6.04 -2.96
CA ALA A 70 -5.05 6.31 -1.55
C ALA A 70 -4.04 7.44 -1.42
N LEU A 71 -2.99 7.40 -2.24
CA LEU A 71 -1.91 8.38 -2.20
C LEU A 71 -1.43 8.67 -3.61
N SER A 72 -1.15 9.94 -3.89
CA SER A 72 -0.47 10.36 -5.12
C SER A 72 0.87 10.94 -4.69
N LEU A 73 1.96 10.34 -5.14
CA LEU A 73 3.29 10.65 -4.68
C LEU A 73 4.13 11.21 -5.82
N ASN A 74 4.99 12.17 -5.49
CA ASN A 74 5.95 12.71 -6.46
C ASN A 74 7.13 13.29 -5.68
N GLY A 75 8.34 13.04 -6.17
CA GLY A 75 9.54 13.53 -5.51
C GLY A 75 9.82 12.76 -4.22
N SER A 76 10.16 13.47 -3.17
CA SER A 76 10.44 12.88 -1.86
C SER A 76 9.50 13.44 -0.83
N GLY A 77 9.04 12.58 0.06
CA GLY A 77 8.16 13.03 1.12
C GLY A 77 7.82 11.92 2.09
N ALA A 78 6.94 12.26 3.02
CA ALA A 78 6.51 11.31 4.04
C ALA A 78 5.10 11.65 4.50
N TYR A 79 4.36 10.60 4.85
CA TYR A 79 3.04 10.73 5.47
C TYR A 79 3.08 10.01 6.81
N ASN A 80 2.84 10.76 7.87
CA ASN A 80 2.65 10.20 9.22
C ASN A 80 3.90 9.54 9.81
N THR A 81 5.09 9.92 9.31
CA THR A 81 6.34 9.39 9.85
C THR A 81 7.03 10.35 10.83
N GLY A 82 6.48 11.55 10.97
CA GLY A 82 7.06 12.58 11.84
C GLY A 82 6.30 12.72 13.15
N ALA A 83 6.53 13.85 13.82
CA ALA A 83 5.96 14.12 15.14
C ALA A 83 4.46 14.42 15.09
N VAL A 84 3.95 14.91 13.96
CA VAL A 84 2.53 15.24 13.82
C VAL A 84 1.78 14.00 13.32
N GLY A 85 0.90 13.49 14.14
CA GLY A 85 0.11 12.31 13.77
C GLY A 85 -1.08 12.68 12.90
N MET A 86 -1.26 11.93 11.83
CA MET A 86 -2.41 12.05 10.95
C MET A 86 -3.20 10.74 11.00
N PRO A 87 -4.50 10.77 10.66
CA PRO A 87 -5.27 9.52 10.63
C PRO A 87 -4.70 8.56 9.61
N SER A 88 -4.88 7.28 9.85
CA SER A 88 -4.58 6.27 8.82
C SER A 88 -5.54 6.44 7.65
N ILE A 89 -5.13 5.95 6.48
CA ILE A 89 -5.95 5.99 5.27
C ILE A 89 -6.65 4.64 5.13
N PRO A 90 -7.95 4.56 5.39
CA PRO A 90 -8.65 3.28 5.34
C PRO A 90 -9.02 2.89 3.92
N ASN A 91 -9.16 1.58 3.70
CA ASN A 91 -9.78 1.09 2.49
C ASN A 91 -11.26 1.48 2.52
N PRO A 92 -11.76 2.24 1.53
CA PRO A 92 -13.15 2.71 1.56
C PRO A 92 -14.18 1.60 1.34
N GLY A 93 -13.74 0.39 0.97
CA GLY A 93 -14.67 -0.71 0.79
C GLY A 93 -15.55 -0.56 -0.44
N SER A 94 -15.03 0.04 -1.50
CA SER A 94 -15.76 0.23 -2.73
C SER A 94 -16.18 -1.10 -3.35
N SER A 95 -17.14 -1.04 -4.25
CA SER A 95 -17.66 -2.22 -4.95
C SER A 95 -16.50 -3.00 -5.59
N GLY A 96 -16.45 -4.31 -5.31
CA GLY A 96 -15.40 -5.17 -5.83
C GLY A 96 -14.06 -5.06 -5.10
N ALA A 97 -14.02 -4.43 -3.94
CA ALA A 97 -12.77 -4.30 -3.17
C ALA A 97 -12.25 -5.67 -2.75
N THR A 98 -10.94 -5.88 -2.94
CA THR A 98 -10.28 -7.13 -2.60
C THR A 98 -9.41 -7.03 -1.35
N GLY A 99 -9.12 -5.82 -0.90
CA GLY A 99 -8.18 -5.58 0.19
C GLY A 99 -6.75 -5.40 -0.27
N ASP A 100 -6.45 -5.66 -1.54
CA ASP A 100 -5.11 -5.55 -2.08
C ASP A 100 -4.73 -4.12 -2.36
N ILE A 101 -3.42 -3.86 -2.42
CA ILE A 101 -2.89 -2.54 -2.72
C ILE A 101 -2.10 -2.61 -4.02
N LEU A 102 -2.36 -1.65 -4.90
CA LEU A 102 -1.80 -1.59 -6.23
C LEU A 102 -0.96 -0.31 -6.40
N LEU A 103 -0.12 -0.32 -7.44
CA LEU A 103 0.70 0.84 -7.79
C LEU A 103 0.58 1.12 -9.27
N THR A 104 0.38 2.40 -9.60
CA THR A 104 0.43 2.89 -10.98
C THR A 104 1.39 4.08 -11.00
N ASN A 105 2.38 4.03 -11.88
CA ASN A 105 3.30 5.14 -12.02
C ASN A 105 3.48 5.53 -13.48
N GLY A 106 3.91 6.77 -13.67
CA GLY A 106 4.13 7.31 -15.01
C GLY A 106 5.44 6.84 -15.60
N SER A 107 5.82 7.49 -16.69
CA SER A 107 6.92 7.11 -17.55
C SER A 107 8.19 6.72 -16.79
N ALA A 108 8.58 5.45 -16.88
CA ALA A 108 9.88 4.96 -16.40
C ALA A 108 10.28 5.51 -15.03
N SER A 109 9.32 5.62 -14.11
CA SER A 109 9.59 6.17 -12.79
C SER A 109 10.44 5.21 -11.97
N VAL A 110 11.54 5.73 -11.43
CA VAL A 110 12.42 4.99 -10.54
C VAL A 110 12.22 5.53 -9.13
N GLY A 111 12.02 4.61 -8.18
CA GLY A 111 11.84 5.08 -6.82
C GLY A 111 11.67 3.96 -5.82
N THR A 112 11.60 4.37 -4.56
CA THR A 112 11.38 3.46 -3.43
C THR A 112 10.29 4.03 -2.55
N ILE A 113 9.39 3.16 -2.11
CA ILE A 113 8.27 3.55 -1.25
C ILE A 113 8.24 2.58 -0.07
N TRP A 114 8.15 3.12 1.13
CA TRP A 114 7.95 2.33 2.35
C TRP A 114 6.53 2.57 2.83
N LEU A 115 5.77 1.48 2.99
CA LEU A 115 4.38 1.54 3.47
C LEU A 115 4.27 0.81 4.78
N LYS A 116 3.69 1.47 5.78
CA LYS A 116 3.30 0.84 7.03
C LYS A 116 1.80 0.69 7.03
N LEU A 117 1.34 -0.55 7.15
CA LEU A 117 -0.06 -0.91 7.01
C LEU A 117 -0.58 -1.46 8.32
N ARG A 118 -1.84 -1.16 8.63
CA ARG A 118 -2.53 -1.75 9.78
C ARG A 118 -3.57 -2.72 9.30
N LYS A 119 -3.64 -3.89 9.92
CA LYS A 119 -4.67 -4.87 9.64
C LYS A 119 -5.93 -4.44 10.37
N VAL A 120 -7.00 -4.17 9.61
CA VAL A 120 -8.21 -3.56 10.15
C VAL A 120 -9.28 -4.61 10.42
N SER A 121 -9.51 -5.50 9.45
CA SER A 121 -10.52 -6.53 9.59
C SER A 121 -10.17 -7.69 8.66
N GLY A 122 -10.85 -8.83 8.86
CA GLY A 122 -10.62 -9.99 8.01
C GLY A 122 -9.35 -10.76 8.33
N PHE A 123 -8.78 -10.57 9.51
CA PHE A 123 -7.60 -11.31 9.96
C PHE A 123 -7.92 -12.03 11.27
N ASN A 124 -7.42 -13.25 11.40
CA ASN A 124 -7.69 -14.08 12.57
C ASN A 124 -7.07 -13.53 13.85
N ASN A 125 -5.99 -12.79 13.72
CA ASN A 125 -5.20 -12.34 14.88
C ASN A 125 -5.75 -11.08 15.54
N LEU A 126 -6.75 -10.47 14.93
CA LEU A 126 -7.36 -9.27 15.51
C LEU A 126 -8.31 -9.66 16.63
N LYS A 127 -8.18 -9.00 17.77
CA LYS A 127 -9.00 -9.25 18.94
C LYS A 127 -9.66 -7.99 19.45
#